data_6ded753c6c3ea89df8b395d01b6847c4
#
_entry.id   6ded753c6c3ea89df8b395d01b6847c4
#
_cell.length_a   1.000
_cell.length_b   1.000
_cell.length_c   1.000
_cell.angle_alpha   90.00
_cell.angle_beta   90.00
_cell.angle_gamma   90.00
#
_symmetry.space_group_name_H-M   'P 1'
#
loop_
_entity.id
_entity.type
_entity.pdbx_description
1 polymer ?
#
loop_
_entity_poly.entity_id
_entity_poly.type
_entity_poly.pdbx_seq_one_letter_code
_entity_poly.pdbx_strand_id
1 'polypeptide(L)'
;VYIIDEVHMLTKEAFNALLKTLEEPPAHVLFILATTEPAKIPLTILSRCQRYEFHRISVNDIKEYLLHISQESHLSLTPEAAALIAVRAEGGLRDALSLLDQCSGASAGNELSAEIVYDLLGLTDKEQIIDLFHMIVCGKSSATLQLFYKILQDGKEPSAILSDLLEHFRSIMICKVNPNAPELSAYGNKISVIQKDAQELSDAYLDALFDSLHHSFSEANRSSSPRMSAEMGLLRLCRLRGSQALDSLEERIAALEKNVSVLMKSSTLPQTETCLLYTSPSPRDGATS
;
A
#
# COMPACT_ATOMS: atom_id res chain seq x y z
N VAL A 1 6.14 -19.33 -41.55
CA VAL A 1 6.42 -18.75 -40.20
C VAL A 1 5.85 -19.70 -39.16
N TYR A 2 6.64 -20.08 -38.17
CA TYR A 2 6.19 -20.86 -37.01
C TYR A 2 6.26 -19.98 -35.77
N ILE A 3 5.16 -19.84 -35.06
CA ILE A 3 5.07 -19.09 -33.80
C ILE A 3 4.88 -20.11 -32.67
N ILE A 4 5.81 -20.13 -31.72
CA ILE A 4 5.74 -20.98 -30.53
C ILE A 4 5.59 -20.07 -29.36
N ASP A 5 4.37 -20.01 -28.85
CA ASP A 5 4.04 -19.21 -27.66
C ASP A 5 4.36 -19.99 -26.39
N GLU A 6 4.71 -19.27 -25.33
CA GLU A 6 5.16 -19.82 -24.04
C GLU A 6 6.20 -20.93 -24.18
N VAL A 7 7.20 -20.68 -25.02
CA VAL A 7 8.22 -21.66 -25.41
C VAL A 7 8.95 -22.28 -24.22
N HIS A 8 8.97 -21.61 -23.06
CA HIS A 8 9.56 -22.15 -21.82
C HIS A 8 8.83 -23.39 -21.28
N MET A 9 7.61 -23.67 -21.77
CA MET A 9 6.85 -24.88 -21.43
C MET A 9 7.31 -26.13 -22.22
N LEU A 10 8.19 -25.98 -23.20
CA LEU A 10 8.75 -27.10 -23.92
C LEU A 10 9.66 -27.93 -23.02
N THR A 11 9.66 -29.25 -23.26
CA THR A 11 10.59 -30.16 -22.59
C THR A 11 12.02 -29.97 -23.11
N LYS A 12 13.02 -30.43 -22.35
CA LYS A 12 14.44 -30.38 -22.77
C LYS A 12 14.68 -31.11 -24.08
N GLU A 13 13.98 -32.23 -24.28
CA GLU A 13 14.05 -33.05 -25.50
C GLU A 13 13.49 -32.26 -26.69
N ALA A 14 12.40 -31.55 -26.52
CA ALA A 14 11.81 -30.70 -27.56
C ALA A 14 12.75 -29.54 -27.94
N PHE A 15 13.36 -28.88 -26.96
CA PHE A 15 14.40 -27.87 -27.22
C PHE A 15 15.57 -28.46 -28.04
N ASN A 16 16.06 -29.63 -27.65
CA ASN A 16 17.16 -30.29 -28.37
C ASN A 16 16.79 -30.66 -29.82
N ALA A 17 15.54 -31.05 -30.07
CA ALA A 17 15.05 -31.32 -31.41
C ALA A 17 15.03 -30.07 -32.31
N LEU A 18 14.72 -28.89 -31.72
CA LEU A 18 14.71 -27.61 -32.43
C LEU A 18 16.12 -27.10 -32.78
N LEU A 19 17.16 -27.49 -32.03
CA LEU A 19 18.52 -26.97 -32.21
C LEU A 19 19.03 -27.14 -33.66
N LYS A 20 18.87 -28.32 -34.26
CA LYS A 20 19.32 -28.56 -35.64
C LYS A 20 18.67 -27.63 -36.66
N THR A 21 17.37 -27.39 -36.51
CA THR A 21 16.62 -26.51 -37.41
C THR A 21 16.92 -25.03 -37.18
N LEU A 22 17.27 -24.64 -35.93
CA LEU A 22 17.69 -23.26 -35.58
C LEU A 22 19.14 -22.99 -36.03
N GLU A 23 20.01 -24.02 -36.12
CA GLU A 23 21.39 -23.89 -36.63
C GLU A 23 21.41 -23.71 -38.15
N GLU A 24 20.63 -24.50 -38.86
CA GLU A 24 20.55 -24.49 -40.32
C GLU A 24 19.09 -24.37 -40.77
N PRO A 25 18.45 -23.20 -40.57
CA PRO A 25 17.05 -23.03 -40.95
C PRO A 25 16.88 -23.07 -42.45
N PRO A 26 15.88 -23.81 -42.98
CA PRO A 26 15.54 -23.74 -44.40
C PRO A 26 15.17 -22.29 -44.79
N ALA A 27 15.56 -21.87 -46.00
CA ALA A 27 15.41 -20.46 -46.44
C ALA A 27 13.97 -19.91 -46.38
N HIS A 28 12.96 -20.77 -46.33
CA HIS A 28 11.55 -20.40 -46.24
C HIS A 28 10.96 -20.49 -44.84
N VAL A 29 11.78 -20.83 -43.81
CA VAL A 29 11.32 -21.03 -42.43
C VAL A 29 11.77 -19.88 -41.55
N LEU A 30 10.81 -19.31 -40.79
CA LEU A 30 11.04 -18.32 -39.74
C LEU A 30 10.41 -18.85 -38.45
N PHE A 31 11.17 -18.85 -37.35
CA PHE A 31 10.66 -19.15 -36.02
C PHE A 31 10.52 -17.90 -35.23
N ILE A 32 9.36 -17.73 -34.57
CA ILE A 32 9.10 -16.71 -33.55
C ILE A 32 8.82 -17.46 -32.25
N LEU A 33 9.72 -17.28 -31.28
CA LEU A 33 9.63 -17.90 -29.96
C LEU A 33 9.20 -16.82 -28.96
N ALA A 34 8.04 -16.97 -28.35
CA ALA A 34 7.53 -16.04 -27.33
C ALA A 34 7.60 -16.68 -25.95
N THR A 35 7.94 -15.88 -24.93
CA THR A 35 8.00 -16.34 -23.53
C THR A 35 7.85 -15.20 -22.56
N THR A 36 7.20 -15.48 -21.44
CA THR A 36 7.16 -14.62 -20.26
C THR A 36 8.35 -14.85 -19.30
N GLU A 37 9.05 -16.02 -19.47
CA GLU A 37 10.16 -16.43 -18.60
C GLU A 37 11.45 -16.74 -19.39
N PRO A 38 12.18 -15.70 -19.83
CA PRO A 38 13.39 -15.90 -20.65
C PRO A 38 14.51 -16.67 -19.92
N ALA A 39 14.54 -16.61 -18.59
CA ALA A 39 15.53 -17.33 -17.78
C ALA A 39 15.39 -18.86 -17.83
N LYS A 40 14.22 -19.38 -18.20
CA LYS A 40 13.99 -20.82 -18.36
C LYS A 40 14.43 -21.36 -19.72
N ILE A 41 14.76 -20.49 -20.66
CA ILE A 41 15.17 -20.89 -22.00
C ILE A 41 16.67 -21.25 -22.00
N PRO A 42 17.06 -22.43 -22.57
CA PRO A 42 18.46 -22.81 -22.65
C PRO A 42 19.30 -21.77 -23.41
N LEU A 43 20.49 -21.48 -22.91
CA LEU A 43 21.43 -20.56 -23.56
C LEU A 43 21.80 -20.99 -25.00
N THR A 44 21.78 -22.28 -25.28
CA THR A 44 22.00 -22.84 -26.63
C THR A 44 20.95 -22.40 -27.64
N ILE A 45 19.72 -22.14 -27.22
CA ILE A 45 18.63 -21.58 -28.03
C ILE A 45 18.82 -20.07 -28.15
N LEU A 46 19.00 -19.38 -26.99
CA LEU A 46 19.14 -17.91 -26.94
C LEU A 46 20.30 -17.40 -27.81
N SER A 47 21.41 -18.17 -27.91
CA SER A 47 22.59 -17.79 -28.73
C SER A 47 22.34 -17.84 -30.25
N ARG A 48 21.23 -18.46 -30.69
CA ARG A 48 20.85 -18.63 -32.09
C ARG A 48 19.64 -17.80 -32.52
N CYS A 49 19.09 -17.01 -31.56
CA CYS A 49 17.91 -16.17 -31.78
C CYS A 49 18.24 -14.70 -31.58
N GLN A 50 17.62 -13.86 -32.36
CA GLN A 50 17.56 -12.42 -32.03
C GLN A 50 16.57 -12.24 -30.90
N ARG A 51 16.95 -11.41 -29.92
CA ARG A 51 16.14 -11.16 -28.72
C ARG A 51 15.50 -9.78 -28.80
N TYR A 52 14.18 -9.74 -28.58
CA TYR A 52 13.38 -8.53 -28.44
C TYR A 52 12.66 -8.56 -27.12
N GLU A 53 12.73 -7.46 -26.37
CA GLU A 53 12.05 -7.32 -25.08
C GLU A 53 10.87 -6.36 -25.23
N PHE A 54 9.71 -6.81 -24.78
CA PHE A 54 8.49 -6.00 -24.69
C PHE A 54 8.32 -5.54 -23.25
N HIS A 55 8.13 -4.23 -23.07
CA HIS A 55 7.88 -3.64 -21.78
C HIS A 55 6.39 -3.41 -21.54
N ARG A 56 6.02 -3.24 -20.27
CA ARG A 56 4.66 -2.84 -19.90
C ARG A 56 4.35 -1.46 -20.49
N ILE A 57 3.14 -1.30 -20.99
CA ILE A 57 2.66 -0.03 -21.57
C ILE A 57 2.30 0.92 -20.41
N SER A 58 2.56 2.21 -20.59
CA SER A 58 2.21 3.19 -19.56
C SER A 58 0.69 3.32 -19.39
N VAL A 59 0.25 3.65 -18.17
CA VAL A 59 -1.17 3.87 -17.87
C VAL A 59 -1.79 4.94 -18.77
N ASN A 60 -1.03 6.00 -19.08
CA ASN A 60 -1.51 7.07 -19.95
C ASN A 60 -1.72 6.60 -21.39
N ASP A 61 -0.77 5.84 -21.94
CA ASP A 61 -0.88 5.32 -23.31
C ASP A 61 -2.06 4.33 -23.43
N ILE A 62 -2.26 3.47 -22.42
CA ILE A 62 -3.42 2.57 -22.37
C ILE A 62 -4.71 3.37 -22.31
N LYS A 63 -4.78 4.38 -21.42
CA LYS A 63 -5.96 5.26 -21.29
C LYS A 63 -6.30 5.94 -22.62
N GLU A 64 -5.34 6.55 -23.28
CA GLU A 64 -5.53 7.21 -24.57
C GLU A 64 -6.02 6.22 -25.64
N TYR A 65 -5.43 5.04 -25.66
CA TYR A 65 -5.82 3.99 -26.60
C TYR A 65 -7.24 3.48 -26.34
N LEU A 66 -7.64 3.30 -25.07
CA LEU A 66 -9.01 2.91 -24.70
C LEU A 66 -10.03 3.97 -25.15
N LEU A 67 -9.74 5.25 -24.96
CA LEU A 67 -10.59 6.34 -25.42
C LEU A 67 -10.71 6.38 -26.95
N HIS A 68 -9.62 6.12 -27.67
CA HIS A 68 -9.64 6.02 -29.13
C HIS A 68 -10.51 4.85 -29.61
N ILE A 69 -10.30 3.65 -29.08
CA ILE A 69 -11.08 2.45 -29.42
C ILE A 69 -12.57 2.64 -29.08
N SER A 70 -12.87 3.26 -27.94
CA SER A 70 -14.28 3.52 -27.55
C SER A 70 -14.99 4.43 -28.54
N GLN A 71 -14.30 5.45 -29.08
CA GLN A 71 -14.87 6.31 -30.13
C GLN A 71 -15.13 5.53 -31.42
N GLU A 72 -14.19 4.70 -31.87
CA GLU A 72 -14.35 3.86 -33.06
C GLU A 72 -15.48 2.83 -32.91
N SER A 73 -15.66 2.30 -31.70
CA SER A 73 -16.68 1.28 -31.38
C SER A 73 -18.03 1.89 -30.97
N HIS A 74 -18.18 3.24 -31.04
CA HIS A 74 -19.38 3.97 -30.60
C HIS A 74 -19.76 3.70 -29.13
N LEU A 75 -18.78 3.45 -28.29
CA LEU A 75 -18.95 3.30 -26.84
C LEU A 75 -18.75 4.65 -26.15
N SER A 76 -19.68 5.03 -25.29
CA SER A 76 -19.52 6.22 -24.44
C SER A 76 -18.69 5.85 -23.22
N LEU A 77 -17.39 6.15 -23.23
CA LEU A 77 -16.46 5.89 -22.15
C LEU A 77 -15.97 7.20 -21.53
N THR A 78 -16.13 7.38 -20.23
CA THR A 78 -15.59 8.57 -19.55
C THR A 78 -14.07 8.47 -19.36
N PRO A 79 -13.34 9.60 -19.37
CA PRO A 79 -11.89 9.60 -19.16
C PRO A 79 -11.47 9.00 -17.80
N GLU A 80 -12.31 9.12 -16.77
CA GLU A 80 -12.11 8.55 -15.44
C GLU A 80 -12.24 7.02 -15.48
N ALA A 81 -13.25 6.50 -16.15
CA ALA A 81 -13.44 5.06 -16.34
C ALA A 81 -12.29 4.45 -17.14
N ALA A 82 -11.84 5.12 -18.23
CA ALA A 82 -10.67 4.69 -19.00
C ALA A 82 -9.40 4.64 -18.14
N ALA A 83 -9.20 5.61 -17.26
CA ALA A 83 -8.06 5.63 -16.35
C ALA A 83 -8.10 4.47 -15.35
N LEU A 84 -9.28 4.13 -14.80
CA LEU A 84 -9.44 3.00 -13.90
C LEU A 84 -9.12 1.67 -14.57
N ILE A 85 -9.64 1.45 -15.78
CA ILE A 85 -9.35 0.24 -16.56
C ILE A 85 -7.86 0.17 -16.88
N ALA A 86 -7.22 1.27 -17.27
CA ALA A 86 -5.80 1.33 -17.60
C ALA A 86 -4.90 1.02 -16.39
N VAL A 87 -5.24 1.51 -15.21
CA VAL A 87 -4.54 1.18 -13.95
C VAL A 87 -4.67 -0.31 -13.64
N ARG A 88 -5.88 -0.86 -13.76
CA ARG A 88 -6.17 -2.27 -13.44
C ARG A 88 -5.50 -3.25 -14.40
N ALA A 89 -5.28 -2.84 -15.63
CA ALA A 89 -4.61 -3.65 -16.66
C ALA A 89 -3.10 -3.83 -16.43
N GLU A 90 -2.51 -3.11 -15.46
CA GLU A 90 -1.10 -3.24 -15.05
C GLU A 90 -0.08 -3.26 -16.22
N GLY A 91 -0.38 -2.50 -17.27
CA GLY A 91 0.48 -2.38 -18.46
C GLY A 91 0.21 -3.44 -19.53
N GLY A 92 -0.81 -4.29 -19.38
CA GLY A 92 -1.26 -5.28 -20.37
C GLY A 92 -2.40 -4.73 -21.24
N LEU A 93 -2.14 -4.46 -22.52
CA LEU A 93 -3.19 -3.93 -23.41
C LEU A 93 -4.32 -4.94 -23.65
N ARG A 94 -3.99 -6.22 -23.74
CA ARG A 94 -4.98 -7.30 -23.87
C ARG A 94 -5.94 -7.33 -22.69
N ASP A 95 -5.40 -7.19 -21.48
CA ASP A 95 -6.19 -7.19 -20.25
C ASP A 95 -7.06 -5.93 -20.18
N ALA A 96 -6.53 -4.76 -20.58
CA ALA A 96 -7.29 -3.52 -20.67
C ALA A 96 -8.50 -3.63 -21.62
N LEU A 97 -8.30 -4.21 -22.80
CA LEU A 97 -9.37 -4.41 -23.77
C LEU A 97 -10.40 -5.44 -23.29
N SER A 98 -9.96 -6.51 -22.64
CA SER A 98 -10.86 -7.51 -22.05
C SER A 98 -11.71 -6.91 -20.93
N LEU A 99 -11.14 -6.06 -20.08
CA LEU A 99 -11.86 -5.32 -19.05
C LEU A 99 -12.85 -4.33 -19.66
N LEU A 100 -12.47 -3.60 -20.72
CA LEU A 100 -13.38 -2.68 -21.43
C LEU A 100 -14.57 -3.44 -22.01
N ASP A 101 -14.34 -4.59 -22.63
CA ASP A 101 -15.39 -5.42 -23.22
C ASP A 101 -16.37 -5.94 -22.15
N GLN A 102 -15.85 -6.43 -21.02
CA GLN A 102 -16.68 -6.83 -19.87
C GLN A 102 -17.55 -5.68 -19.37
N CYS A 103 -16.96 -4.49 -19.20
CA CYS A 103 -17.68 -3.30 -18.75
C CYS A 103 -18.74 -2.84 -19.76
N SER A 104 -18.42 -2.89 -21.05
CA SER A 104 -19.36 -2.49 -22.11
C SER A 104 -20.58 -3.42 -22.18
N GLY A 105 -20.35 -4.74 -22.02
CA GLY A 105 -21.44 -5.72 -21.99
C GLY A 105 -22.43 -5.51 -20.86
N ALA A 106 -21.96 -5.02 -19.72
CA ALA A 106 -22.83 -4.80 -18.54
C ALA A 106 -23.47 -3.39 -18.53
N SER A 107 -22.92 -2.41 -19.23
CA SER A 107 -23.50 -1.05 -19.31
C SER A 107 -24.81 -0.96 -20.11
N ALA A 108 -25.18 -2.03 -20.83
CA ALA A 108 -26.39 -2.11 -21.65
C ALA A 108 -26.61 -0.90 -22.60
N GLY A 109 -25.53 -0.32 -23.10
CA GLY A 109 -25.56 0.83 -24.01
C GLY A 109 -25.61 2.20 -23.32
N ASN A 110 -25.52 2.28 -22.00
CA ASN A 110 -25.36 3.52 -21.27
C ASN A 110 -23.89 3.99 -21.26
N GLU A 111 -23.68 5.25 -20.90
CA GLU A 111 -22.34 5.80 -20.70
C GLU A 111 -21.59 5.01 -19.61
N LEU A 112 -20.40 4.58 -19.94
CA LEU A 112 -19.54 3.81 -19.06
C LEU A 112 -18.79 4.78 -18.12
N SER A 113 -19.42 5.06 -16.97
CA SER A 113 -18.88 5.91 -15.93
C SER A 113 -17.92 5.15 -15.01
N ALA A 114 -17.13 5.90 -14.24
CA ALA A 114 -16.24 5.33 -13.23
C ALA A 114 -16.99 4.46 -12.21
N GLU A 115 -18.20 4.85 -11.81
CA GLU A 115 -19.03 4.11 -10.86
C GLU A 115 -19.38 2.71 -11.36
N ILE A 116 -19.80 2.61 -12.65
CA ILE A 116 -20.11 1.33 -13.29
C ILE A 116 -18.87 0.44 -13.34
N VAL A 117 -17.70 1.01 -13.63
CA VAL A 117 -16.43 0.26 -13.64
C VAL A 117 -16.07 -0.23 -12.25
N TYR A 118 -16.24 0.59 -11.20
CA TYR A 118 -16.03 0.17 -9.80
C TYR A 118 -16.91 -1.03 -9.45
N ASP A 119 -18.20 -0.97 -9.76
CA ASP A 119 -19.15 -2.03 -9.44
C ASP A 119 -18.85 -3.32 -10.19
N LEU A 120 -18.60 -3.23 -11.50
CA LEU A 120 -18.36 -4.40 -12.35
C LEU A 120 -17.05 -5.12 -12.05
N LEU A 121 -16.00 -4.36 -11.79
CA LEU A 121 -14.69 -4.93 -11.47
C LEU A 121 -14.55 -5.32 -10.00
N GLY A 122 -15.61 -5.17 -9.21
CA GLY A 122 -15.56 -5.45 -7.77
C GLY A 122 -14.60 -4.53 -7.02
N LEU A 123 -14.25 -3.37 -7.59
CA LEU A 123 -13.34 -2.43 -6.96
C LEU A 123 -14.04 -1.68 -5.83
N THR A 124 -13.36 -1.48 -4.73
CA THR A 124 -13.89 -0.65 -3.65
C THR A 124 -13.75 0.81 -4.02
N ASP A 125 -14.77 1.62 -3.78
CA ASP A 125 -14.68 3.06 -3.96
C ASP A 125 -13.54 3.60 -3.09
N LYS A 126 -12.63 4.37 -3.69
CA LYS A 126 -11.51 4.99 -2.98
C LYS A 126 -11.96 5.84 -1.79
N GLU A 127 -13.15 6.41 -1.85
CA GLU A 127 -13.73 7.17 -0.75
C GLU A 127 -14.00 6.29 0.46
N GLN A 128 -14.61 5.14 0.24
CA GLN A 128 -14.85 4.15 1.31
C GLN A 128 -13.55 3.63 1.93
N ILE A 129 -12.49 3.46 1.11
CA ILE A 129 -11.17 3.03 1.60
C ILE A 129 -10.49 4.13 2.43
N ILE A 130 -10.57 5.39 1.99
CA ILE A 130 -10.06 6.54 2.75
C ILE A 130 -10.79 6.66 4.08
N ASP A 131 -12.12 6.53 4.08
CA ASP A 131 -12.91 6.57 5.31
C ASP A 131 -12.56 5.41 6.25
N LEU A 132 -12.40 4.20 5.70
CA LEU A 132 -11.99 3.02 6.46
C LEU A 132 -10.61 3.24 7.10
N PHE A 133 -9.66 3.79 6.35
CA PHE A 133 -8.34 4.16 6.84
C PHE A 133 -8.44 5.16 8.00
N HIS A 134 -9.19 6.26 7.85
CA HIS A 134 -9.37 7.26 8.89
C HIS A 134 -10.01 6.67 10.16
N MET A 135 -10.99 5.74 10.02
CA MET A 135 -11.58 5.06 11.17
C MET A 135 -10.56 4.19 11.90
N ILE A 136 -9.69 3.50 11.17
CA ILE A 136 -8.60 2.68 11.73
C ILE A 136 -7.61 3.57 12.48
N VAL A 137 -7.10 4.63 11.82
CA VAL A 137 -6.17 5.59 12.44
C VAL A 137 -6.78 6.26 13.67
N CYS A 138 -8.09 6.53 13.65
CA CYS A 138 -8.80 7.04 14.83
C CYS A 138 -9.04 5.99 15.92
N GLY A 139 -8.76 4.71 15.69
CA GLY A 139 -8.99 3.62 16.65
C GLY A 139 -10.47 3.29 16.88
N LYS A 140 -11.37 3.69 15.95
CA LYS A 140 -12.82 3.51 16.06
C LYS A 140 -13.26 2.11 15.60
N SER A 141 -12.93 1.07 16.38
CA SER A 141 -13.16 -0.34 16.00
C SER A 141 -14.60 -0.65 15.58
N SER A 142 -15.60 -0.10 16.27
CA SER A 142 -17.02 -0.34 15.93
C SER A 142 -17.38 0.25 14.56
N ALA A 143 -16.99 1.49 14.30
CA ALA A 143 -17.25 2.16 13.02
C ALA A 143 -16.50 1.50 11.87
N THR A 144 -15.25 1.07 12.10
CA THR A 144 -14.43 0.31 11.14
C THR A 144 -15.13 -0.96 10.70
N LEU A 145 -15.63 -1.77 11.64
CA LEU A 145 -16.37 -2.99 11.30
C LEU A 145 -17.70 -2.70 10.61
N GLN A 146 -18.43 -1.66 11.03
CA GLN A 146 -19.69 -1.29 10.37
C GLN A 146 -19.48 -0.91 8.90
N LEU A 147 -18.45 -0.07 8.61
CA LEU A 147 -18.10 0.29 7.24
C LEU A 147 -17.61 -0.92 6.45
N PHE A 148 -16.77 -1.77 7.05
CA PHE A 148 -16.32 -3.00 6.42
C PHE A 148 -17.50 -3.91 6.03
N TYR A 149 -18.47 -4.11 6.92
CA TYR A 149 -19.66 -4.90 6.61
C TYR A 149 -20.53 -4.28 5.52
N LYS A 150 -20.63 -2.95 5.48
CA LYS A 150 -21.32 -2.25 4.40
C LYS A 150 -20.65 -2.56 3.05
N ILE A 151 -19.33 -2.42 2.97
CA ILE A 151 -18.56 -2.70 1.75
C ILE A 151 -18.72 -4.17 1.32
N LEU A 152 -18.77 -5.12 2.26
CA LEU A 152 -19.05 -6.52 1.96
C LEU A 152 -20.48 -6.76 1.43
N GLN A 153 -21.48 -6.03 1.95
CA GLN A 153 -22.85 -6.09 1.45
C GLN A 153 -22.99 -5.56 0.03
N ASP A 154 -22.13 -4.60 -0.36
CA ASP A 154 -22.01 -4.08 -1.73
C ASP A 154 -21.32 -5.11 -2.68
N GLY A 155 -21.06 -6.35 -2.20
CA GLY A 155 -20.54 -7.45 -3.02
C GLY A 155 -19.02 -7.52 -3.13
N LYS A 156 -18.27 -6.76 -2.33
CA LYS A 156 -16.80 -6.77 -2.36
C LYS A 156 -16.21 -7.95 -1.59
N GLU A 157 -15.11 -8.50 -2.10
CA GLU A 157 -14.37 -9.57 -1.45
C GLU A 157 -13.53 -9.03 -0.28
N PRO A 158 -13.46 -9.73 0.87
CA PRO A 158 -12.65 -9.29 2.02
C PRO A 158 -11.18 -9.07 1.69
N SER A 159 -10.59 -9.93 0.88
CA SER A 159 -9.20 -9.83 0.43
C SER A 159 -8.97 -8.62 -0.49
N ALA A 160 -9.95 -8.27 -1.34
CA ALA A 160 -9.88 -7.09 -2.19
C ALA A 160 -9.88 -5.80 -1.35
N ILE A 161 -10.74 -5.71 -0.32
CA ILE A 161 -10.79 -4.56 0.59
C ILE A 161 -9.44 -4.37 1.31
N LEU A 162 -8.81 -5.45 1.80
CA LEU A 162 -7.50 -5.38 2.43
C LEU A 162 -6.40 -4.99 1.44
N SER A 163 -6.48 -5.46 0.19
CA SER A 163 -5.55 -5.08 -0.89
C SER A 163 -5.64 -3.60 -1.22
N ASP A 164 -6.86 -3.07 -1.39
CA ASP A 164 -7.10 -1.66 -1.67
C ASP A 164 -6.62 -0.77 -0.51
N LEU A 165 -6.81 -1.24 0.73
CA LEU A 165 -6.31 -0.55 1.91
C LEU A 165 -4.76 -0.55 1.96
N LEU A 166 -4.09 -1.66 1.59
CA LEU A 166 -2.63 -1.73 1.45
C LEU A 166 -2.12 -0.74 0.40
N GLU A 167 -2.80 -0.63 -0.74
CA GLU A 167 -2.45 0.33 -1.78
C GLU A 167 -2.59 1.77 -1.31
N HIS A 168 -3.62 2.06 -0.52
CA HIS A 168 -3.81 3.37 0.08
C HIS A 168 -2.68 3.71 1.06
N PHE A 169 -2.30 2.79 1.96
CA PHE A 169 -1.15 2.96 2.86
C PHE A 169 0.16 3.21 2.09
N ARG A 170 0.42 2.38 1.07
CA ARG A 170 1.59 2.55 0.20
C ARG A 170 1.62 3.95 -0.43
N SER A 171 0.46 4.44 -0.88
CA SER A 171 0.36 5.77 -1.48
C SER A 171 0.70 6.89 -0.48
N ILE A 172 0.29 6.75 0.79
CA ILE A 172 0.66 7.69 1.85
C ILE A 172 2.18 7.66 2.11
N MET A 173 2.79 6.47 2.18
CA MET A 173 4.23 6.32 2.37
C MET A 173 5.03 6.91 1.19
N ILE A 174 4.60 6.69 -0.05
CA ILE A 174 5.19 7.30 -1.24
C ILE A 174 5.05 8.81 -1.18
N CYS A 175 3.89 9.34 -0.79
CA CYS A 175 3.63 10.77 -0.69
C CYS A 175 4.56 11.45 0.32
N LYS A 176 4.92 10.78 1.41
CA LYS A 176 5.91 11.29 2.38
C LYS A 176 7.29 11.49 1.78
N VAL A 177 7.72 10.58 0.92
CA VAL A 177 9.04 10.64 0.26
C VAL A 177 9.01 11.59 -0.93
N ASN A 178 7.96 11.51 -1.74
CA ASN A 178 7.80 12.34 -2.94
C ASN A 178 6.33 12.75 -3.12
N PRO A 179 5.93 13.94 -2.65
CA PRO A 179 4.55 14.44 -2.76
C PRO A 179 4.04 14.59 -4.19
N ASN A 180 4.92 14.62 -5.18
CA ASN A 180 4.59 14.77 -6.60
C ASN A 180 4.83 13.48 -7.41
N ALA A 181 4.86 12.33 -6.74
CA ALA A 181 5.06 11.05 -7.42
C ALA A 181 3.93 10.80 -8.44
N PRO A 182 4.25 10.32 -9.66
CA PRO A 182 3.25 10.07 -10.70
C PRO A 182 2.21 9.03 -10.29
N GLU A 183 2.56 8.12 -9.39
CA GLU A 183 1.67 7.10 -8.84
C GLU A 183 0.49 7.69 -8.06
N LEU A 184 0.65 8.89 -7.50
CA LEU A 184 -0.41 9.60 -6.78
C LEU A 184 -1.47 10.20 -7.70
N SER A 185 -1.20 10.31 -9.01
CA SER A 185 -2.16 10.85 -10.00
C SER A 185 -3.48 10.07 -10.03
N ALA A 186 -3.46 8.79 -9.65
CA ALA A 186 -4.65 7.94 -9.53
C ALA A 186 -5.68 8.43 -8.48
N TYR A 187 -5.27 9.32 -7.58
CA TYR A 187 -6.16 9.89 -6.55
C TYR A 187 -6.83 11.21 -6.97
N GLY A 188 -6.39 11.82 -8.09
CA GLY A 188 -7.01 13.03 -8.63
C GLY A 188 -7.19 14.13 -7.57
N ASN A 189 -8.43 14.57 -7.36
CA ASN A 189 -8.77 15.63 -6.39
C ASN A 189 -8.52 15.25 -4.91
N LYS A 190 -8.28 13.97 -4.61
CA LYS A 190 -8.08 13.47 -3.24
C LYS A 190 -6.59 13.42 -2.82
N ILE A 191 -5.68 13.88 -3.68
CA ILE A 191 -4.24 14.00 -3.34
C ILE A 191 -4.02 14.83 -2.08
N SER A 192 -4.80 15.90 -1.90
CA SER A 192 -4.69 16.75 -0.69
C SER A 192 -4.99 16.02 0.61
N VAL A 193 -5.88 15.01 0.59
CA VAL A 193 -6.18 14.17 1.76
C VAL A 193 -4.97 13.29 2.08
N ILE A 194 -4.39 12.63 1.07
CA ILE A 194 -3.19 11.80 1.25
C ILE A 194 -2.01 12.62 1.75
N GLN A 195 -1.82 13.84 1.23
CA GLN A 195 -0.75 14.73 1.67
C GLN A 195 -0.92 15.13 3.15
N LYS A 196 -2.15 15.37 3.57
CA LYS A 196 -2.47 15.66 4.97
C LYS A 196 -2.17 14.45 5.87
N ASP A 197 -2.65 13.27 5.50
CA ASP A 197 -2.41 12.03 6.24
C ASP A 197 -0.91 11.72 6.33
N ALA A 198 -0.17 11.96 5.24
CA ALA A 198 1.28 11.80 5.21
C ALA A 198 2.03 12.75 6.16
N GLN A 199 1.50 13.95 6.42
CA GLN A 199 2.09 14.91 7.36
C GLN A 199 1.72 14.62 8.82
N GLU A 200 0.50 14.13 9.07
CA GLU A 200 -0.01 13.94 10.44
C GLU A 200 0.48 12.63 11.09
N LEU A 201 0.84 11.62 10.29
CA LEU A 201 1.21 10.30 10.79
C LEU A 201 2.74 10.14 10.86
N SER A 202 3.26 9.53 11.93
CA SER A 202 4.68 9.22 12.06
C SER A 202 5.06 8.00 11.19
N ASP A 203 6.33 7.94 10.74
CA ASP A 203 6.82 6.84 9.92
C ASP A 203 6.73 5.50 10.66
N ALA A 204 7.14 5.46 11.91
CA ALA A 204 7.07 4.26 12.73
C ALA A 204 5.65 3.72 12.90
N TYR A 205 4.64 4.61 12.95
CA TYR A 205 3.24 4.19 13.01
C TYR A 205 2.72 3.66 11.69
N LEU A 206 3.08 4.30 10.59
CA LEU A 206 2.72 3.83 9.26
C LEU A 206 3.35 2.46 8.98
N ASP A 207 4.62 2.26 9.33
CA ASP A 207 5.31 0.98 9.18
C ASP A 207 4.61 -0.13 9.99
N ALA A 208 4.29 0.12 11.26
CA ALA A 208 3.60 -0.83 12.12
C ALA A 208 2.19 -1.19 11.59
N LEU A 209 1.45 -0.18 11.09
CA LEU A 209 0.14 -0.40 10.48
C LEU A 209 0.27 -1.21 9.17
N PHE A 210 1.24 -0.87 8.32
CA PHE A 210 1.48 -1.57 7.07
C PHE A 210 1.83 -3.04 7.28
N ASP A 211 2.76 -3.33 8.18
CA ASP A 211 3.17 -4.69 8.52
C ASP A 211 2.00 -5.53 9.05
N SER A 212 1.21 -4.96 9.98
CA SER A 212 0.03 -5.62 10.52
C SER A 212 -1.04 -5.89 9.46
N LEU A 213 -1.26 -4.94 8.55
CA LEU A 213 -2.21 -5.06 7.46
C LEU A 213 -1.73 -6.10 6.43
N HIS A 214 -0.45 -6.06 6.05
CA HIS A 214 0.15 -7.02 5.13
C HIS A 214 0.06 -8.46 5.67
N HIS A 215 0.31 -8.63 6.97
CA HIS A 215 0.13 -9.92 7.64
C HIS A 215 -1.34 -10.39 7.56
N SER A 216 -2.29 -9.51 7.87
CA SER A 216 -3.72 -9.81 7.83
C SER A 216 -4.22 -10.14 6.41
N PHE A 217 -3.72 -9.45 5.38
CA PHE A 217 -3.98 -9.75 3.99
C PHE A 217 -3.45 -11.14 3.58
N SER A 218 -2.23 -11.46 4.00
CA SER A 218 -1.62 -12.77 3.74
C SER A 218 -2.37 -13.90 4.45
N GLU A 219 -2.84 -13.66 5.68
CA GLU A 219 -3.71 -14.62 6.42
C GLU A 219 -5.05 -14.80 5.71
N ALA A 220 -5.70 -13.71 5.26
CA ALA A 220 -7.00 -13.78 4.59
C ALA A 220 -6.92 -14.59 3.29
N ASN A 221 -5.86 -14.43 2.50
CA ASN A 221 -5.66 -15.17 1.25
C ASN A 221 -5.39 -16.68 1.44
N ARG A 222 -4.88 -17.08 2.61
CA ARG A 222 -4.59 -18.50 2.93
C ARG A 222 -5.67 -19.17 3.76
N SER A 223 -6.53 -18.40 4.38
CA SER A 223 -7.55 -18.87 5.32
C SER A 223 -8.74 -19.48 4.58
N SER A 224 -9.32 -20.52 5.17
CA SER A 224 -10.63 -21.03 4.77
C SER A 224 -11.80 -20.06 5.10
N SER A 225 -11.54 -19.04 5.92
CA SER A 225 -12.50 -18.00 6.29
C SER A 225 -11.87 -16.60 6.12
N PRO A 226 -11.74 -16.09 4.87
CA PRO A 226 -11.12 -14.80 4.58
C PRO A 226 -11.77 -13.64 5.35
N ARG A 227 -13.09 -13.67 5.49
CA ARG A 227 -13.85 -12.65 6.21
C ARG A 227 -13.41 -12.52 7.67
N MET A 228 -13.34 -13.64 8.40
CA MET A 228 -12.94 -13.63 9.81
C MET A 228 -11.50 -13.14 9.98
N SER A 229 -10.57 -13.54 9.09
CA SER A 229 -9.18 -13.07 9.10
C SER A 229 -9.10 -11.56 8.87
N ALA A 230 -9.91 -11.03 7.95
CA ALA A 230 -9.97 -9.59 7.68
C ALA A 230 -10.55 -8.81 8.88
N GLU A 231 -11.66 -9.28 9.48
CA GLU A 231 -12.25 -8.67 10.67
C GLU A 231 -11.25 -8.57 11.82
N MET A 232 -10.55 -9.67 12.12
CA MET A 232 -9.54 -9.70 13.17
C MET A 232 -8.34 -8.82 12.86
N GLY A 233 -7.93 -8.75 11.59
CA GLY A 233 -6.90 -7.85 11.11
C GLY A 233 -7.25 -6.38 11.33
N LEU A 234 -8.43 -5.96 10.91
CA LEU A 234 -8.91 -4.58 11.10
C LEU A 234 -9.00 -4.20 12.58
N LEU A 235 -9.44 -5.11 13.44
CA LEU A 235 -9.46 -4.89 14.90
C LEU A 235 -8.05 -4.74 15.49
N ARG A 236 -7.06 -5.52 15.01
CA ARG A 236 -5.65 -5.37 15.40
C ARG A 236 -5.12 -3.99 15.03
N LEU A 237 -5.39 -3.55 13.78
CA LEU A 237 -4.98 -2.22 13.31
C LEU A 237 -5.53 -1.09 14.18
N CYS A 238 -6.82 -1.13 14.52
CA CYS A 238 -7.42 -0.12 15.40
C CYS A 238 -6.78 -0.06 16.80
N ARG A 239 -6.23 -1.17 17.30
CA ARG A 239 -5.57 -1.24 18.62
C ARG A 239 -4.15 -0.66 18.61
N LEU A 240 -3.47 -0.67 17.47
CA LEU A 240 -2.08 -0.16 17.37
C LEU A 240 -1.97 1.31 17.81
N ARG A 241 -2.99 2.11 17.59
CA ARG A 241 -3.02 3.50 18.09
C ARG A 241 -2.99 3.56 19.63
N GLY A 242 -3.69 2.66 20.29
CA GLY A 242 -3.70 2.62 21.76
C GLY A 242 -2.32 2.29 22.33
N SER A 243 -1.57 1.42 21.69
CA SER A 243 -0.19 1.10 22.06
C SER A 243 0.73 2.31 21.90
N GLN A 244 0.68 3.00 20.76
CA GLN A 244 1.50 4.20 20.54
C GLN A 244 1.19 5.37 21.48
N ALA A 245 -0.08 5.54 21.86
CA ALA A 245 -0.44 6.54 22.85
C ALA A 245 0.17 6.22 24.22
N LEU A 246 0.29 4.94 24.57
CA LEU A 246 0.96 4.46 25.79
C LEU A 246 2.47 4.66 25.68
N ASP A 247 3.10 4.23 24.58
CA ASP A 247 4.55 4.40 24.34
C ASP A 247 4.94 5.89 24.36
N SER A 248 4.16 6.75 23.74
CA SER A 248 4.40 8.21 23.76
C SER A 248 4.19 8.84 25.16
N LEU A 249 3.28 8.29 25.97
CA LEU A 249 3.11 8.70 27.37
C LEU A 249 4.28 8.21 28.24
N GLU A 250 4.75 7.00 28.03
CA GLU A 250 5.93 6.47 28.73
C GLU A 250 7.19 7.26 28.39
N GLU A 251 7.41 7.61 27.12
CA GLU A 251 8.51 8.49 26.69
C GLU A 251 8.41 9.90 27.34
N ARG A 252 7.21 10.46 27.39
CA ARG A 252 6.97 11.78 28.06
C ARG A 252 7.18 11.67 29.56
N ILE A 253 6.76 10.60 30.20
CA ILE A 253 7.01 10.35 31.63
C ILE A 253 8.50 10.24 31.86
N ALA A 254 9.23 9.45 31.10
CA ALA A 254 10.68 9.29 31.20
C ALA A 254 11.44 10.62 30.98
N ALA A 255 10.98 11.44 30.01
CA ALA A 255 11.54 12.77 29.78
C ALA A 255 11.26 13.74 30.93
N LEU A 256 10.07 13.69 31.52
CA LEU A 256 9.71 14.51 32.71
C LEU A 256 10.50 14.07 33.93
N GLU A 257 10.65 12.78 34.19
CA GLU A 257 11.44 12.24 35.28
C GLU A 257 12.93 12.66 35.16
N LYS A 258 13.47 12.62 33.94
CA LYS A 258 14.82 13.12 33.66
C LYS A 258 14.96 14.60 33.94
N ASN A 259 13.99 15.40 33.54
CA ASN A 259 13.99 16.85 33.80
C ASN A 259 13.84 17.16 35.31
N VAL A 260 12.97 16.47 36.02
CA VAL A 260 12.83 16.57 37.45
C VAL A 260 14.12 16.18 38.18
N SER A 261 14.78 15.11 37.75
CA SER A 261 16.07 14.68 38.33
C SER A 261 17.20 15.70 38.09
N VAL A 262 17.19 16.40 36.96
CA VAL A 262 18.14 17.50 36.64
C VAL A 262 17.83 18.71 37.52
N LEU A 263 16.57 19.07 37.65
CA LEU A 263 16.14 20.18 38.52
C LEU A 263 16.43 19.93 40.01
N MET A 264 16.21 18.71 40.50
CA MET A 264 16.58 18.32 41.89
C MET A 264 18.09 18.36 42.11
N LYS A 265 18.91 18.00 41.11
CA LYS A 265 20.38 18.11 41.19
C LYS A 265 20.85 19.57 41.13
N SER A 266 20.12 20.45 40.46
CA SER A 266 20.43 21.88 40.37
C SER A 266 19.87 22.69 41.57
N SER A 267 18.97 22.12 42.35
CA SER A 267 18.40 22.69 43.57
C SER A 267 19.11 22.25 44.84
N THR A 268 20.45 22.15 44.81
CA THR A 268 21.21 22.22 46.07
C THR A 268 21.09 23.65 46.53
N LEU A 269 20.11 23.87 47.43
CA LEU A 269 20.03 25.07 48.22
C LEU A 269 21.39 25.28 48.90
N PRO A 270 21.96 26.52 48.93
CA PRO A 270 23.12 26.82 49.70
C PRO A 270 22.80 26.48 51.17
N GLN A 271 23.59 25.61 51.77
CA GLN A 271 23.52 25.41 53.22
C GLN A 271 23.70 26.76 53.88
N THR A 272 22.62 27.28 54.42
CA THR A 272 22.69 28.42 55.37
C THR A 272 23.56 27.91 56.55
N GLU A 273 24.78 28.40 56.63
CA GLU A 273 25.60 28.29 57.84
C GLU A 273 24.77 28.79 58.99
N THR A 274 24.41 27.88 59.90
CA THR A 274 23.82 28.20 61.17
C THR A 274 24.87 28.91 61.97
N CYS A 275 24.79 30.25 62.05
CA CYS A 275 25.60 31.06 62.90
C CYS A 275 25.28 30.68 64.33
N LEU A 276 26.17 29.92 64.97
CA LEU A 276 26.12 29.65 66.39
C LEU A 276 26.45 30.96 67.14
N LEU A 277 25.42 31.67 67.59
CA LEU A 277 25.54 32.72 68.55
C LEU A 277 25.99 32.13 69.87
N TYR A 278 27.26 32.31 70.18
CA TYR A 278 27.92 32.00 71.42
C TYR A 278 27.39 32.96 72.46
N THR A 279 26.49 32.55 73.36
CA THR A 279 26.15 33.25 74.58
C THR A 279 27.12 32.80 75.66
N SER A 280 28.14 33.63 75.95
CA SER A 280 28.96 33.49 77.13
C SER A 280 28.11 33.70 78.36
N PRO A 281 28.21 32.84 79.40
CA PRO A 281 27.54 33.09 80.67
C PRO A 281 28.22 34.26 81.39
N SER A 282 27.40 35.24 81.85
CA SER A 282 27.82 36.34 82.72
C SER A 282 28.16 35.84 84.08
N PRO A 283 29.33 36.29 84.68
CA PRO A 283 29.69 35.94 86.07
C PRO A 283 29.09 36.97 86.98
N ARG A 284 27.95 36.68 87.62
CA ARG A 284 27.46 37.32 88.84
C ARG A 284 26.35 36.44 89.37
N ASP A 285 26.72 35.78 90.51
CA ASP A 285 26.08 35.84 91.83
C ASP A 285 26.64 34.68 92.64
N GLY A 286 27.76 35.03 93.22
CA GLY A 286 28.24 34.35 94.44
C GLY A 286 27.94 35.30 95.51
N ALA A 287 27.22 34.87 96.53
CA ALA A 287 27.40 35.26 97.88
C ALA A 287 26.20 34.91 98.77
N THR A 288 26.56 34.35 99.90
CA THR A 288 25.86 34.23 101.16
C THR A 288 24.88 33.07 101.29
N SER A 289 25.12 32.11 102.01
CA SER A 289 25.48 31.80 103.44
C SER A 289 25.74 30.35 103.64
#